data_683e06dbe4b1a40d80faf04f8e31cbcc
#
_entry.id   683e06dbe4b1a40d80faf04f8e31cbcc
#
_cell.length_a   1.000
_cell.length_b   1.000
_cell.length_c   1.000
_cell.angle_alpha   90.00
_cell.angle_beta   90.00
_cell.angle_gamma   90.00
#
_symmetry.space_group_name_H-M   'P 1'
#
loop_
_entity.id
_entity.type
_entity.pdbx_description
1 polymer ?
#
loop_
_entity_poly.entity_id
_entity_poly.type
_entity_poly.pdbx_seq_one_letter_code
_entity_poly.pdbx_strand_id
1 'polypeptide(L)'
;MQNTDLTVNLDNYDVEVNVNVKKDVAIIYSSKIQGISGLPAGSNGRALSLLSGGIDSPIASHLMQRRGLDVMFVTYLNPVTATEDTVHKITELAKLVNKFNSRNSKLLIVNFELIMKQIMEHSKTSYRLIMLRTFMMKFSEALSERYNLDILITGDSLGQVSSQTSKALTIVDNASPMFIARPLVGLDKIEIIAKAKEIGAYDLSILPGNDMCSNFTPTNVAINPRADEAIESFKNIMGSIEDYDQLVEDMIEKHITVVEL
;
A
#
# COMPACT_ATOMS: atom_id res chain seq x y z
N MET A 1 24.56 -45.73 -20.45
CA MET A 1 23.36 -46.33 -19.84
C MET A 1 23.63 -47.76 -19.29
N GLN A 2 24.78 -48.03 -18.77
CA GLN A 2 25.11 -49.41 -18.33
C GLN A 2 24.86 -49.69 -16.82
N ASN A 3 24.33 -48.71 -16.09
CA ASN A 3 24.17 -48.85 -14.62
C ASN A 3 22.80 -48.45 -14.06
N THR A 4 21.76 -48.31 -14.91
CA THR A 4 20.40 -47.98 -14.45
C THR A 4 19.37 -48.68 -15.32
N ASP A 5 18.24 -49.06 -14.72
CA ASP A 5 17.06 -49.59 -15.41
C ASP A 5 16.19 -48.49 -16.06
N LEU A 6 16.74 -47.27 -16.21
CA LEU A 6 16.03 -46.11 -16.76
C LEU A 6 16.04 -46.16 -18.30
N THR A 7 14.88 -45.91 -18.91
CA THR A 7 14.71 -45.75 -20.35
C THR A 7 14.60 -44.29 -20.71
N VAL A 8 15.24 -43.86 -21.80
CA VAL A 8 15.11 -42.48 -22.30
C VAL A 8 13.83 -42.36 -23.11
N ASN A 9 13.00 -41.37 -22.72
CA ASN A 9 11.80 -40.96 -23.44
C ASN A 9 11.78 -39.43 -23.54
N LEU A 10 11.72 -38.86 -24.75
CA LEU A 10 11.78 -37.44 -24.99
C LEU A 10 10.39 -36.76 -24.97
N ASP A 11 9.33 -37.57 -25.14
CA ASP A 11 7.96 -37.03 -25.29
C ASP A 11 7.09 -37.28 -24.03
N ASN A 12 7.33 -38.42 -23.34
CA ASN A 12 6.53 -38.82 -22.19
C ASN A 12 7.44 -39.43 -21.12
N TYR A 13 8.04 -38.58 -20.31
CA TYR A 13 9.03 -38.95 -19.28
C TYR A 13 8.46 -38.78 -17.87
N ASP A 14 8.87 -39.64 -16.96
CA ASP A 14 8.54 -39.53 -15.55
C ASP A 14 9.43 -38.49 -14.82
N VAL A 15 10.69 -38.36 -15.29
CA VAL A 15 11.68 -37.43 -14.73
C VAL A 15 12.42 -36.73 -15.86
N GLU A 16 12.38 -35.38 -15.85
CA GLU A 16 13.20 -34.55 -16.74
C GLU A 16 14.57 -34.28 -16.08
N VAL A 17 15.66 -34.61 -16.77
CA VAL A 17 17.01 -34.25 -16.34
C VAL A 17 17.52 -33.09 -17.17
N ASN A 18 17.63 -31.93 -16.55
CA ASN A 18 18.17 -30.72 -17.17
C ASN A 18 19.66 -30.59 -16.88
N VAL A 19 20.44 -30.24 -17.90
CA VAL A 19 21.89 -29.99 -17.76
C VAL A 19 22.18 -28.60 -18.32
N ASN A 20 22.67 -27.73 -17.46
CA ASN A 20 23.09 -26.36 -17.83
C ASN A 20 24.63 -26.29 -17.71
N VAL A 21 25.29 -26.27 -18.85
CA VAL A 21 26.77 -26.23 -18.95
C VAL A 21 27.22 -24.77 -19.00
N LYS A 22 28.04 -24.35 -18.02
CA LYS A 22 28.73 -23.07 -17.98
C LYS A 22 30.23 -23.29 -18.17
N LYS A 23 31.00 -22.19 -18.29
CA LYS A 23 32.44 -22.25 -18.57
C LYS A 23 33.22 -23.22 -17.65
N ASP A 24 32.92 -23.16 -16.34
CA ASP A 24 33.70 -23.89 -15.32
C ASP A 24 32.87 -24.88 -14.50
N VAL A 25 31.55 -24.96 -14.73
CA VAL A 25 30.63 -25.83 -13.98
C VAL A 25 29.50 -26.36 -14.86
N ALA A 26 28.98 -27.52 -14.55
CA ALA A 26 27.72 -28.05 -15.08
C ALA A 26 26.71 -28.20 -13.94
N ILE A 27 25.53 -27.64 -14.09
CA ILE A 27 24.44 -27.72 -13.11
C ILE A 27 23.45 -28.76 -13.65
N ILE A 28 23.22 -29.84 -12.88
CA ILE A 28 22.26 -30.89 -13.21
C ILE A 28 21.09 -30.81 -12.23
N TYR A 29 19.85 -30.77 -12.72
CA TYR A 29 18.66 -30.71 -11.90
C TYR A 29 17.47 -31.40 -12.58
N SER A 30 16.53 -31.92 -11.77
CA SER A 30 15.36 -32.66 -12.24
C SER A 30 14.03 -31.88 -11.99
N SER A 31 14.08 -30.79 -11.23
CA SER A 31 12.88 -30.00 -10.93
C SER A 31 13.17 -28.52 -10.93
N LYS A 32 12.17 -27.74 -11.31
CA LYS A 32 12.17 -26.26 -11.22
C LYS A 32 11.01 -25.84 -10.33
N ILE A 33 11.31 -25.14 -9.27
CA ILE A 33 10.28 -24.52 -8.42
C ILE A 33 10.11 -23.08 -8.90
N GLN A 34 8.89 -22.75 -9.31
CA GLN A 34 8.56 -21.40 -9.75
C GLN A 34 8.53 -20.47 -8.52
N GLY A 35 9.41 -19.50 -8.49
CA GLY A 35 9.37 -18.42 -7.50
C GLY A 35 8.36 -17.32 -7.87
N ILE A 36 8.19 -16.34 -6.98
CA ILE A 36 7.28 -15.19 -7.19
C ILE A 36 7.72 -14.24 -8.30
N SER A 37 8.92 -14.44 -8.84
CA SER A 37 9.56 -13.57 -9.85
C SER A 37 9.80 -12.13 -9.35
N GLY A 38 10.43 -11.30 -10.15
CA GLY A 38 10.70 -9.90 -9.84
C GLY A 38 12.17 -9.60 -9.61
N LEU A 39 12.44 -8.46 -8.98
CA LEU A 39 13.77 -8.01 -8.59
C LEU A 39 14.06 -8.43 -7.15
N PRO A 40 15.35 -8.57 -6.76
CA PRO A 40 15.69 -8.82 -5.36
C PRO A 40 15.12 -7.71 -4.46
N ALA A 41 14.52 -8.10 -3.34
CA ALA A 41 13.96 -7.17 -2.37
C ALA A 41 15.04 -6.17 -1.90
N GLY A 42 14.68 -4.89 -1.76
CA GLY A 42 15.57 -3.80 -1.37
C GLY A 42 16.58 -3.33 -2.43
N SER A 43 16.58 -3.93 -3.65
CA SER A 43 17.53 -3.54 -4.71
C SER A 43 17.16 -2.25 -5.44
N ASN A 44 15.96 -1.72 -5.24
CA ASN A 44 15.43 -0.55 -5.98
C ASN A 44 14.88 0.55 -5.06
N GLY A 45 15.47 0.71 -3.87
CA GLY A 45 15.10 1.77 -2.94
C GLY A 45 14.04 1.37 -1.92
N ARG A 46 13.44 2.39 -1.28
CA ARG A 46 12.53 2.25 -0.14
C ARG A 46 11.23 3.01 -0.37
N ALA A 47 10.13 2.49 0.10
CA ALA A 47 8.82 3.08 -0.08
C ALA A 47 8.00 3.15 1.21
N LEU A 48 7.10 4.14 1.30
CA LEU A 48 6.04 4.17 2.30
C LEU A 48 4.74 3.71 1.66
N SER A 49 4.16 2.64 2.17
CA SER A 49 2.87 2.15 1.70
C SER A 49 1.75 2.53 2.67
N LEU A 50 0.71 3.16 2.14
CA LEU A 50 -0.51 3.43 2.87
C LEU A 50 -1.31 2.13 2.97
N LEU A 51 -1.18 1.47 4.11
CA LEU A 51 -1.79 0.16 4.37
C LEU A 51 -3.14 0.35 5.08
N SER A 52 -4.20 -0.18 4.50
CA SER A 52 -5.52 -0.29 5.12
C SER A 52 -5.84 -1.73 5.53
N GLY A 53 -6.94 -1.94 6.24
CA GLY A 53 -7.46 -3.28 6.53
C GLY A 53 -8.14 -3.96 5.32
N GLY A 54 -8.17 -3.33 4.14
CA GLY A 54 -8.80 -3.86 2.93
C GLY A 54 -7.88 -4.77 2.11
N ILE A 55 -8.44 -5.31 1.01
CA ILE A 55 -7.76 -6.28 0.13
C ILE A 55 -6.67 -5.59 -0.72
N ASP A 56 -6.86 -4.32 -1.11
CA ASP A 56 -6.10 -3.70 -2.19
C ASP A 56 -4.69 -3.27 -1.74
N SER A 57 -4.57 -2.61 -0.59
CA SER A 57 -3.29 -2.03 -0.16
C SER A 57 -2.19 -3.08 0.15
N PRO A 58 -2.47 -4.27 0.72
CA PRO A 58 -1.47 -5.32 0.85
C PRO A 58 -0.93 -5.79 -0.51
N ILE A 59 -1.81 -5.90 -1.50
CA ILE A 59 -1.44 -6.33 -2.85
C ILE A 59 -0.62 -5.26 -3.58
N ALA A 60 -0.98 -3.98 -3.41
CA ALA A 60 -0.19 -2.87 -3.93
C ALA A 60 1.23 -2.90 -3.37
N SER A 61 1.38 -3.08 -2.06
CA SER A 61 2.68 -3.20 -1.39
C SER A 61 3.49 -4.37 -1.96
N HIS A 62 2.88 -5.57 -2.02
CA HIS A 62 3.54 -6.77 -2.54
C HIS A 62 4.00 -6.61 -4.00
N LEU A 63 3.17 -6.03 -4.87
CA LEU A 63 3.56 -5.80 -6.26
C LEU A 63 4.78 -4.88 -6.38
N MET A 64 4.90 -3.88 -5.51
CA MET A 64 6.04 -2.97 -5.49
C MET A 64 7.28 -3.61 -4.85
N GLN A 65 7.13 -4.50 -3.86
CA GLN A 65 8.22 -5.34 -3.34
C GLN A 65 8.79 -6.25 -4.43
N ARG A 66 7.94 -6.83 -5.29
CA ARG A 66 8.38 -7.57 -6.48
C ARG A 66 9.18 -6.71 -7.48
N ARG A 67 9.07 -5.38 -7.41
CA ARG A 67 9.90 -4.45 -8.17
C ARG A 67 11.16 -4.02 -7.44
N GLY A 68 11.49 -4.70 -6.35
CA GLY A 68 12.74 -4.52 -5.61
C GLY A 68 12.70 -3.45 -4.53
N LEU A 69 11.51 -2.95 -4.13
CA LEU A 69 11.40 -1.98 -3.05
C LEU A 69 11.36 -2.67 -1.68
N ASP A 70 12.02 -2.09 -0.69
CA ASP A 70 11.73 -2.33 0.72
C ASP A 70 10.60 -1.40 1.16
N VAL A 71 9.56 -1.94 1.77
CA VAL A 71 8.34 -1.22 2.09
C VAL A 71 8.19 -1.03 3.59
N MET A 72 8.08 0.23 4.03
CA MET A 72 7.56 0.62 5.34
C MET A 72 6.07 0.90 5.21
N PHE A 73 5.32 0.66 6.28
CA PHE A 73 3.86 0.79 6.24
C PHE A 73 3.38 1.93 7.11
N VAL A 74 2.36 2.64 6.65
CA VAL A 74 1.62 3.61 7.45
C VAL A 74 0.13 3.32 7.36
N THR A 75 -0.56 3.41 8.48
CA THR A 75 -2.02 3.40 8.54
C THR A 75 -2.51 4.62 9.30
N TYR A 76 -3.60 5.19 8.82
CA TYR A 76 -4.23 6.34 9.42
C TYR A 76 -5.51 5.90 10.11
N LEU A 77 -5.69 6.24 11.36
CA LEU A 77 -6.85 5.83 12.15
C LEU A 77 -7.51 7.05 12.81
N ASN A 78 -8.82 6.96 12.95
CA ASN A 78 -9.57 7.79 13.87
C ASN A 78 -9.73 6.99 15.17
N PRO A 79 -9.14 7.41 16.29
CA PRO A 79 -9.18 6.66 17.55
C PRO A 79 -10.60 6.51 18.11
N VAL A 80 -11.55 7.38 17.71
CA VAL A 80 -12.95 7.29 18.14
C VAL A 80 -13.67 6.11 17.48
N THR A 81 -13.28 5.71 16.28
CA THR A 81 -13.94 4.66 15.49
C THR A 81 -13.09 3.40 15.28
N ALA A 82 -11.78 3.52 15.46
CA ALA A 82 -10.87 2.38 15.37
C ALA A 82 -11.01 1.47 16.58
N THR A 83 -11.21 0.17 16.32
CA THR A 83 -11.25 -0.86 17.36
C THR A 83 -9.91 -1.58 17.47
N GLU A 84 -9.67 -2.27 18.59
CA GLU A 84 -8.49 -3.13 18.75
C GLU A 84 -8.41 -4.19 17.64
N ASP A 85 -9.56 -4.76 17.23
CA ASP A 85 -9.63 -5.72 16.13
C ASP A 85 -9.17 -5.11 14.81
N THR A 86 -9.50 -3.84 14.54
CA THR A 86 -9.02 -3.12 13.35
C THR A 86 -7.51 -2.97 13.36
N VAL A 87 -6.94 -2.56 14.49
CA VAL A 87 -5.48 -2.41 14.66
C VAL A 87 -4.78 -3.76 14.54
N HIS A 88 -5.33 -4.80 15.17
CA HIS A 88 -4.79 -6.16 15.09
C HIS A 88 -4.80 -6.67 13.64
N LYS A 89 -5.92 -6.55 12.94
CA LYS A 89 -6.06 -6.94 11.54
C LYS A 89 -5.00 -6.27 10.64
N ILE A 90 -4.85 -4.95 10.74
CA ILE A 90 -3.87 -4.19 9.93
C ILE A 90 -2.45 -4.62 10.29
N THR A 91 -2.16 -4.86 11.56
CA THR A 91 -0.86 -5.33 12.02
C THR A 91 -0.52 -6.71 11.44
N GLU A 92 -1.46 -7.64 11.44
CA GLU A 92 -1.25 -8.97 10.86
C GLU A 92 -1.08 -8.91 9.33
N LEU A 93 -1.81 -8.04 8.64
CA LEU A 93 -1.60 -7.79 7.21
C LEU A 93 -0.20 -7.19 6.95
N ALA A 94 0.25 -6.24 7.78
CA ALA A 94 1.59 -5.68 7.69
C ALA A 94 2.68 -6.75 7.89
N LYS A 95 2.56 -7.59 8.91
CA LYS A 95 3.47 -8.72 9.16
C LYS A 95 3.51 -9.69 7.98
N LEU A 96 2.35 -10.01 7.41
CA LEU A 96 2.27 -10.90 6.26
C LEU A 96 3.01 -10.34 5.06
N VAL A 97 2.76 -9.07 4.72
CA VAL A 97 3.41 -8.41 3.58
C VAL A 97 4.89 -8.14 3.86
N ASN A 98 5.27 -7.89 5.12
CA ASN A 98 6.67 -7.69 5.50
C ASN A 98 7.58 -8.88 5.20
N LYS A 99 7.04 -10.10 5.11
CA LYS A 99 7.79 -11.30 4.72
C LYS A 99 8.44 -11.20 3.33
N PHE A 100 7.97 -10.29 2.48
CA PHE A 100 8.50 -10.05 1.15
C PHE A 100 9.53 -8.91 1.10
N ASN A 101 9.83 -8.26 2.23
CA ASN A 101 10.92 -7.30 2.36
C ASN A 101 12.27 -8.00 2.49
N SER A 102 13.37 -7.29 2.22
CA SER A 102 14.74 -7.78 2.44
C SER A 102 15.12 -7.77 3.93
N ARG A 103 14.44 -7.01 4.75
CA ARG A 103 14.66 -6.81 6.18
C ARG A 103 13.35 -6.50 6.91
N ASN A 104 13.36 -6.63 8.22
CA ASN A 104 12.22 -6.20 9.03
C ASN A 104 11.98 -4.70 8.86
N SER A 105 10.72 -4.34 8.82
CA SER A 105 10.24 -2.98 8.64
C SER A 105 9.32 -2.56 9.80
N LYS A 106 8.62 -1.45 9.64
CA LYS A 106 7.75 -0.88 10.66
C LYS A 106 6.37 -0.60 10.08
N LEU A 107 5.37 -0.70 10.95
CA LEU A 107 4.05 -0.14 10.72
C LEU A 107 3.88 1.09 11.62
N LEU A 108 3.64 2.23 11.00
CA LEU A 108 3.31 3.48 11.66
C LEU A 108 1.78 3.60 11.76
N ILE A 109 1.25 3.61 12.96
CA ILE A 109 -0.18 3.80 13.23
C ILE A 109 -0.37 5.25 13.65
N VAL A 110 -0.95 6.05 12.77
CA VAL A 110 -1.12 7.50 12.95
C VAL A 110 -2.53 7.80 13.45
N ASN A 111 -2.64 8.44 14.61
CA ASN A 111 -3.87 9.08 15.03
C ASN A 111 -4.07 10.36 14.19
N PHE A 112 -5.07 10.33 13.32
CA PHE A 112 -5.31 11.42 12.35
C PHE A 112 -6.46 12.36 12.75
N GLU A 113 -6.95 12.25 14.00
CA GLU A 113 -8.11 12.98 14.51
C GLU A 113 -7.98 14.50 14.34
N LEU A 114 -6.81 15.07 14.64
CA LEU A 114 -6.58 16.50 14.55
C LEU A 114 -6.81 17.05 13.14
N ILE A 115 -6.26 16.38 12.14
CA ILE A 115 -6.46 16.75 10.73
C ILE A 115 -7.91 16.51 10.29
N MET A 116 -8.50 15.39 10.72
CA MET A 116 -9.91 15.09 10.40
C MET A 116 -10.86 16.17 10.93
N LYS A 117 -10.60 16.70 12.14
CA LYS A 117 -11.38 17.78 12.71
C LYS A 117 -11.32 19.04 11.84
N GLN A 118 -10.13 19.45 11.39
CA GLN A 118 -9.95 20.59 10.50
C GLN A 118 -10.68 20.38 9.17
N ILE A 119 -10.65 19.17 8.60
CA ILE A 119 -11.37 18.83 7.38
C ILE A 119 -12.88 18.93 7.59
N MET A 120 -13.39 18.43 8.71
CA MET A 120 -14.83 18.48 9.02
C MET A 120 -15.36 19.91 9.15
N GLU A 121 -14.58 20.80 9.76
CA GLU A 121 -14.96 22.17 10.05
C GLU A 121 -14.80 23.12 8.84
N HIS A 122 -13.76 22.90 8.01
CA HIS A 122 -13.33 23.88 6.99
C HIS A 122 -13.45 23.42 5.54
N SER A 123 -13.88 22.16 5.28
CA SER A 123 -14.09 21.65 3.93
C SER A 123 -15.56 21.55 3.57
N LYS A 124 -15.88 21.79 2.29
CA LYS A 124 -17.19 21.41 1.72
C LYS A 124 -17.44 19.92 2.00
N THR A 125 -18.64 19.57 2.46
CA THR A 125 -18.98 18.18 2.85
C THR A 125 -18.69 17.17 1.74
N SER A 126 -19.02 17.49 0.48
CA SER A 126 -18.77 16.60 -0.67
C SER A 126 -17.30 16.41 -1.01
N TYR A 127 -16.38 17.26 -0.51
CA TYR A 127 -14.93 17.19 -0.74
C TYR A 127 -14.16 16.58 0.42
N ARG A 128 -14.80 16.31 1.57
CA ARG A 128 -14.13 15.80 2.78
C ARG A 128 -13.27 14.58 2.53
N LEU A 129 -13.78 13.59 1.77
CA LEU A 129 -13.03 12.38 1.46
C LEU A 129 -11.80 12.68 0.58
N ILE A 130 -11.91 13.58 -0.37
CA ILE A 130 -10.80 14.01 -1.22
C ILE A 130 -9.75 14.73 -0.35
N MET A 131 -10.19 15.65 0.51
CA MET A 131 -9.29 16.37 1.42
C MET A 131 -8.60 15.42 2.41
N LEU A 132 -9.33 14.45 2.96
CA LEU A 132 -8.74 13.44 3.81
C LEU A 132 -7.57 12.75 3.11
N ARG A 133 -7.77 12.28 1.88
CA ARG A 133 -6.73 11.63 1.09
C ARG A 133 -5.59 12.57 0.73
N THR A 134 -5.90 13.82 0.41
CA THR A 134 -4.91 14.88 0.15
C THR A 134 -3.99 15.09 1.35
N PHE A 135 -4.55 15.21 2.56
CA PHE A 135 -3.77 15.37 3.79
C PHE A 135 -3.03 14.09 4.20
N MET A 136 -3.56 12.90 3.90
CA MET A 136 -2.82 11.65 4.05
C MET A 136 -1.56 11.63 3.18
N MET A 137 -1.63 12.10 1.92
CA MET A 137 -0.44 12.19 1.05
C MET A 137 0.57 13.20 1.60
N LYS A 138 0.13 14.41 1.99
CA LYS A 138 1.02 15.42 2.57
C LYS A 138 1.71 14.92 3.85
N PHE A 139 0.99 14.28 4.73
CA PHE A 139 1.58 13.71 5.95
C PHE A 139 2.52 12.54 5.65
N SER A 140 2.18 11.71 4.65
CA SER A 140 3.04 10.63 4.17
C SER A 140 4.35 11.14 3.56
N GLU A 141 4.34 12.31 2.93
CA GLU A 141 5.55 13.00 2.45
C GLU A 141 6.48 13.32 3.62
N ALA A 142 5.98 13.99 4.68
CA ALA A 142 6.77 14.31 5.86
C ALA A 142 7.33 13.04 6.55
N LEU A 143 6.52 11.97 6.65
CA LEU A 143 7.02 10.68 7.13
C LEU A 143 8.11 10.10 6.23
N SER A 144 7.97 10.25 4.92
CA SER A 144 8.96 9.73 3.98
C SER A 144 10.29 10.46 4.10
N GLU A 145 10.28 11.77 4.29
CA GLU A 145 11.47 12.56 4.60
C GLU A 145 12.12 12.10 5.91
N ARG A 146 11.34 11.96 6.98
CA ARG A 146 11.81 11.53 8.30
C ARG A 146 12.48 10.15 8.29
N TYR A 147 11.97 9.22 7.47
CA TYR A 147 12.44 7.83 7.39
C TYR A 147 13.32 7.55 6.16
N ASN A 148 13.63 8.56 5.35
CA ASN A 148 14.40 8.48 4.11
C ASN A 148 13.81 7.44 3.15
N LEU A 149 12.57 7.69 2.71
CA LEU A 149 11.81 6.85 1.77
C LEU A 149 11.62 7.60 0.46
N ASP A 150 11.71 6.88 -0.66
CA ASP A 150 11.82 7.47 -2.00
C ASP A 150 10.45 7.71 -2.65
N ILE A 151 9.46 6.85 -2.39
CA ILE A 151 8.15 6.87 -3.06
C ILE A 151 7.02 6.50 -2.11
N LEU A 152 5.80 6.89 -2.47
CA LEU A 152 4.56 6.47 -1.82
C LEU A 152 3.90 5.34 -2.60
N ILE A 153 3.22 4.43 -1.91
CA ILE A 153 2.42 3.34 -2.51
C ILE A 153 1.00 3.44 -1.99
N THR A 154 0.03 3.40 -2.92
CA THR A 154 -1.41 3.32 -2.57
C THR A 154 -2.08 2.14 -3.26
N GLY A 155 -3.14 1.61 -2.64
CA GLY A 155 -3.97 0.53 -3.17
C GLY A 155 -5.09 1.02 -4.10
N ASP A 156 -4.91 2.13 -4.80
CA ASP A 156 -5.94 2.67 -5.67
C ASP A 156 -6.11 1.85 -6.96
N SER A 157 -7.38 1.54 -7.29
CA SER A 157 -7.81 1.01 -8.59
C SER A 157 -8.77 2.00 -9.25
N LEU A 158 -8.51 2.37 -10.51
CA LEU A 158 -9.26 3.41 -11.20
C LEU A 158 -10.75 3.05 -11.33
N GLY A 159 -11.62 3.93 -10.84
CA GLY A 159 -13.08 3.76 -10.95
C GLY A 159 -13.70 2.75 -9.98
N GLN A 160 -12.93 2.15 -9.08
CA GLN A 160 -13.45 1.15 -8.13
C GLN A 160 -14.41 1.77 -7.10
N VAL A 161 -14.11 2.97 -6.61
CA VAL A 161 -14.96 3.74 -5.68
C VAL A 161 -14.98 5.22 -6.07
N SER A 162 -15.91 5.99 -5.48
CA SER A 162 -16.14 7.40 -5.80
C SER A 162 -14.91 8.30 -5.65
N SER A 163 -13.99 7.98 -4.74
CA SER A 163 -12.74 8.71 -4.53
C SER A 163 -11.59 8.28 -5.45
N GLN A 164 -11.80 7.29 -6.29
CA GLN A 164 -10.80 6.74 -7.21
C GLN A 164 -11.12 7.04 -8.68
N THR A 165 -11.87 8.12 -8.95
CA THR A 165 -12.02 8.63 -10.31
C THR A 165 -10.75 9.34 -10.78
N SER A 166 -10.54 9.44 -12.09
CA SER A 166 -9.33 10.08 -12.65
C SER A 166 -9.12 11.49 -12.09
N LYS A 167 -10.20 12.30 -12.01
CA LYS A 167 -10.12 13.65 -11.46
C LYS A 167 -9.81 13.69 -9.97
N ALA A 168 -10.41 12.78 -9.18
CA ALA A 168 -10.13 12.69 -7.75
C ALA A 168 -8.66 12.27 -7.50
N LEU A 169 -8.15 11.30 -8.24
CA LEU A 169 -6.75 10.88 -8.15
C LEU A 169 -5.79 12.00 -8.55
N THR A 170 -6.08 12.75 -9.64
CA THR A 170 -5.26 13.90 -10.04
C THR A 170 -5.21 14.99 -8.96
N ILE A 171 -6.32 15.27 -8.27
CA ILE A 171 -6.33 16.24 -7.17
C ILE A 171 -5.44 15.75 -6.02
N VAL A 172 -5.57 14.48 -5.65
CA VAL A 172 -4.77 13.86 -4.57
C VAL A 172 -3.29 13.82 -4.93
N ASP A 173 -2.94 13.59 -6.21
CA ASP A 173 -1.54 13.59 -6.68
C ASP A 173 -0.84 14.93 -6.50
N ASN A 174 -1.57 16.03 -6.64
CA ASN A 174 -1.03 17.37 -6.46
C ASN A 174 -0.71 17.71 -4.98
N ALA A 175 -1.03 16.83 -4.04
CA ALA A 175 -0.77 17.06 -2.62
C ALA A 175 0.71 16.88 -2.24
N SER A 176 1.47 16.10 -3.01
CA SER A 176 2.87 15.80 -2.74
C SER A 176 3.68 15.76 -4.04
N PRO A 177 4.92 16.26 -4.07
CA PRO A 177 5.83 16.13 -5.20
C PRO A 177 6.40 14.72 -5.35
N MET A 178 6.20 13.83 -4.36
CA MET A 178 6.71 12.47 -4.40
C MET A 178 6.01 11.65 -5.48
N PHE A 179 6.74 10.70 -6.06
CA PHE A 179 6.13 9.71 -6.95
C PHE A 179 5.17 8.81 -6.16
N ILE A 180 3.90 8.78 -6.56
CA ILE A 180 2.87 7.93 -5.96
C ILE A 180 2.64 6.73 -6.86
N ALA A 181 3.14 5.56 -6.46
CA ALA A 181 2.93 4.32 -7.18
C ALA A 181 1.53 3.76 -6.92
N ARG A 182 0.80 3.47 -8.00
CA ARG A 182 -0.54 2.85 -7.98
C ARG A 182 -0.52 1.57 -8.80
N PRO A 183 0.07 0.48 -8.28
CA PRO A 183 0.26 -0.74 -9.07
C PRO A 183 -1.04 -1.46 -9.44
N LEU A 184 -2.18 -1.08 -8.83
CA LEU A 184 -3.49 -1.67 -9.08
C LEU A 184 -4.37 -0.84 -10.02
N VAL A 185 -3.91 0.30 -10.50
CA VAL A 185 -4.75 1.27 -11.22
C VAL A 185 -5.46 0.69 -12.45
N GLY A 186 -4.88 -0.30 -13.09
CA GLY A 186 -5.42 -0.98 -14.28
C GLY A 186 -6.00 -2.37 -14.02
N LEU A 187 -6.06 -2.81 -12.76
CA LEU A 187 -6.58 -4.12 -12.39
C LEU A 187 -8.03 -4.03 -11.92
N ASP A 188 -8.83 -5.02 -12.28
CA ASP A 188 -10.16 -5.15 -11.71
C ASP A 188 -10.14 -5.89 -10.35
N LYS A 189 -11.28 -5.88 -9.65
CA LYS A 189 -11.38 -6.46 -8.31
C LYS A 189 -11.13 -7.96 -8.27
N ILE A 190 -11.47 -8.68 -9.34
CA ILE A 190 -11.29 -10.14 -9.43
C ILE A 190 -9.79 -10.47 -9.48
N GLU A 191 -9.02 -9.73 -10.27
CA GLU A 191 -7.57 -9.90 -10.39
C GLU A 191 -6.87 -9.60 -9.06
N ILE A 192 -7.30 -8.55 -8.36
CA ILE A 192 -6.74 -8.17 -7.04
C ILE A 192 -7.05 -9.26 -6.01
N ILE A 193 -8.28 -9.79 -5.99
CA ILE A 193 -8.68 -10.90 -5.10
C ILE A 193 -7.86 -12.16 -5.38
N ALA A 194 -7.62 -12.50 -6.65
CA ALA A 194 -6.79 -13.65 -7.00
C ALA A 194 -5.37 -13.52 -6.43
N LYS A 195 -4.76 -12.34 -6.57
CA LYS A 195 -3.44 -12.03 -5.98
C LYS A 195 -3.46 -12.05 -4.45
N ALA A 196 -4.55 -11.59 -3.82
CA ALA A 196 -4.68 -11.64 -2.37
C ALA A 196 -4.71 -13.07 -1.83
N LYS A 197 -5.36 -13.98 -2.55
CA LYS A 197 -5.36 -15.42 -2.23
C LYS A 197 -3.98 -16.04 -2.44
N GLU A 198 -3.28 -15.67 -3.51
CA GLU A 198 -1.94 -16.15 -3.83
C GLU A 198 -0.93 -15.89 -2.70
N ILE A 199 -0.97 -14.69 -2.10
CA ILE A 199 -0.06 -14.32 -1.00
C ILE A 199 -0.62 -14.61 0.41
N GLY A 200 -1.83 -15.18 0.52
CA GLY A 200 -2.47 -15.48 1.80
C GLY A 200 -3.05 -14.25 2.54
N ALA A 201 -3.21 -13.11 1.86
CA ALA A 201 -3.75 -11.89 2.47
C ALA A 201 -5.29 -11.84 2.48
N TYR A 202 -5.95 -12.66 1.66
CA TYR A 202 -7.40 -12.56 1.44
C TYR A 202 -8.19 -12.77 2.73
N ASP A 203 -7.95 -13.86 3.46
CA ASP A 203 -8.74 -14.23 4.63
C ASP A 203 -8.60 -13.20 5.76
N LEU A 204 -7.41 -12.62 5.94
CA LEU A 204 -7.20 -11.50 6.86
C LEU A 204 -7.94 -10.24 6.40
N SER A 205 -7.89 -9.94 5.10
CA SER A 205 -8.46 -8.71 4.54
C SER A 205 -9.98 -8.65 4.62
N ILE A 206 -10.68 -9.80 4.61
CA ILE A 206 -12.15 -9.86 4.70
C ILE A 206 -12.69 -9.89 6.14
N LEU A 207 -11.82 -9.99 7.15
CA LEU A 207 -12.26 -9.88 8.54
C LEU A 207 -12.96 -8.53 8.79
N PRO A 208 -13.93 -8.48 9.70
CA PRO A 208 -14.56 -7.22 10.08
C PRO A 208 -13.52 -6.19 10.56
N GLY A 209 -13.74 -4.93 10.26
CA GLY A 209 -12.90 -3.83 10.70
C GLY A 209 -13.40 -2.52 10.10
N ASN A 210 -13.25 -1.44 10.87
CA ASN A 210 -13.66 -0.11 10.44
C ASN A 210 -12.54 0.55 9.66
N ASP A 211 -12.80 0.88 8.40
CA ASP A 211 -11.90 1.71 7.60
C ASP A 211 -12.15 3.20 7.91
N MET A 212 -11.08 3.97 8.05
CA MET A 212 -11.17 5.42 8.29
C MET A 212 -11.96 6.13 7.17
N CYS A 213 -11.76 5.74 5.92
CA CYS A 213 -12.43 6.35 4.77
C CYS A 213 -13.95 6.10 4.78
N SER A 214 -14.39 4.90 5.10
CA SER A 214 -15.82 4.55 5.10
C SER A 214 -16.61 5.34 6.17
N ASN A 215 -16.03 5.53 7.34
CA ASN A 215 -16.65 6.30 8.41
C ASN A 215 -16.63 7.83 8.17
N PHE A 216 -15.78 8.29 7.24
CA PHE A 216 -15.64 9.71 6.90
C PHE A 216 -16.37 10.08 5.59
N THR A 217 -16.92 9.09 4.90
CA THR A 217 -17.58 9.30 3.60
C THR A 217 -18.96 9.94 3.80
N PRO A 218 -19.19 11.16 3.27
CA PRO A 218 -20.50 11.78 3.32
C PRO A 218 -21.47 11.05 2.37
N THR A 219 -22.77 11.24 2.59
CA THR A 219 -23.83 10.70 1.71
C THR A 219 -23.75 11.24 0.28
N ASN A 220 -23.14 12.42 0.08
CA ASN A 220 -23.01 13.08 -1.21
C ASN A 220 -21.54 13.39 -1.51
N VAL A 221 -20.81 12.40 -2.03
CA VAL A 221 -19.39 12.53 -2.42
C VAL A 221 -19.27 13.14 -3.81
N ALA A 222 -18.31 14.04 -4.01
CA ALA A 222 -17.99 14.59 -5.33
C ALA A 222 -17.33 13.51 -6.22
N ILE A 223 -18.12 12.82 -7.05
CA ILE A 223 -17.63 11.81 -8.00
C ILE A 223 -16.83 12.45 -9.14
N ASN A 224 -17.20 13.66 -9.55
CA ASN A 224 -16.54 14.43 -10.58
C ASN A 224 -16.05 15.78 -10.00
N PRO A 225 -15.02 15.74 -9.12
CA PRO A 225 -14.61 16.94 -8.40
C PRO A 225 -14.00 17.97 -9.34
N ARG A 226 -14.22 19.24 -9.02
CA ARG A 226 -13.62 20.39 -9.69
C ARG A 226 -12.34 20.76 -8.94
N ALA A 227 -11.27 21.02 -9.68
CA ALA A 227 -9.97 21.36 -9.11
C ALA A 227 -10.02 22.69 -8.33
N ASP A 228 -10.76 23.70 -8.84
CA ASP A 228 -10.92 24.99 -8.16
C ASP A 228 -11.58 24.86 -6.77
N GLU A 229 -12.63 24.06 -6.66
CA GLU A 229 -13.30 23.81 -5.37
C GLU A 229 -12.45 22.97 -4.41
N ALA A 230 -11.66 22.05 -4.92
CA ALA A 230 -10.70 21.28 -4.12
C ALA A 230 -9.59 22.19 -3.57
N ILE A 231 -9.05 23.08 -4.41
CA ILE A 231 -8.05 24.07 -4.01
C ILE A 231 -8.62 25.03 -2.96
N GLU A 232 -9.86 25.49 -3.13
CA GLU A 232 -10.54 26.34 -2.16
C GLU A 232 -10.66 25.61 -0.80
N SER A 233 -11.17 24.37 -0.80
CA SER A 233 -11.29 23.55 0.41
C SER A 233 -9.93 23.32 1.10
N PHE A 234 -8.90 23.02 0.32
CA PHE A 234 -7.54 22.85 0.83
C PHE A 234 -7.01 24.15 1.47
N LYS A 235 -7.16 25.30 0.80
CA LYS A 235 -6.75 26.61 1.34
C LYS A 235 -7.48 26.97 2.63
N ASN A 236 -8.77 26.67 2.74
CA ASN A 236 -9.57 26.93 3.94
C ASN A 236 -9.06 26.09 5.12
N ILE A 237 -8.74 24.81 4.89
CA ILE A 237 -8.18 23.93 5.91
C ILE A 237 -6.78 24.42 6.32
N MET A 238 -5.89 24.69 5.37
CA MET A 238 -4.54 25.20 5.67
C MET A 238 -4.57 26.53 6.40
N GLY A 239 -5.48 27.44 6.03
CA GLY A 239 -5.65 28.74 6.69
C GLY A 239 -6.23 28.67 8.10
N SER A 240 -6.84 27.55 8.49
CA SER A 240 -7.33 27.30 9.86
C SER A 240 -6.25 26.73 10.80
N ILE A 241 -5.14 26.29 10.26
CA ILE A 241 -3.99 25.73 11.00
C ILE A 241 -2.93 26.84 11.10
N GLU A 242 -2.59 27.24 12.31
CA GLU A 242 -1.64 28.35 12.57
C GLU A 242 -0.26 28.04 11.98
N ASP A 243 0.24 26.85 12.24
CA ASP A 243 1.51 26.33 11.70
C ASP A 243 1.35 24.86 11.34
N TYR A 244 1.27 24.57 10.05
CA TYR A 244 1.08 23.20 9.56
C TYR A 244 2.32 22.33 9.80
N ASP A 245 3.51 22.88 9.62
CA ASP A 245 4.75 22.12 9.74
C ASP A 245 4.97 21.74 11.21
N GLN A 246 4.70 22.66 12.13
CA GLN A 246 4.74 22.37 13.57
C GLN A 246 3.68 21.34 13.98
N LEU A 247 2.46 21.43 13.41
CA LEU A 247 1.41 20.42 13.66
C LEU A 247 1.86 19.03 13.21
N VAL A 248 2.48 18.91 12.02
CA VAL A 248 2.99 17.66 11.50
C VAL A 248 4.09 17.08 12.38
N GLU A 249 5.07 17.90 12.82
CA GLU A 249 6.12 17.47 13.75
C GLU A 249 5.54 16.99 15.08
N ASP A 250 4.62 17.74 15.66
CA ASP A 250 3.93 17.36 16.90
C ASP A 250 3.15 16.03 16.74
N MET A 251 2.51 15.83 15.59
CA MET A 251 1.82 14.57 15.30
C MET A 251 2.80 13.40 15.14
N ILE A 252 3.93 13.62 14.49
CA ILE A 252 4.96 12.59 14.33
C ILE A 252 5.52 12.16 15.69
N GLU A 253 5.73 13.11 16.59
CA GLU A 253 6.29 12.83 17.92
C GLU A 253 5.28 12.23 18.91
N LYS A 254 4.02 12.66 18.89
CA LYS A 254 3.04 12.38 19.94
C LYS A 254 1.87 11.50 19.53
N HIS A 255 1.59 11.39 18.21
CA HIS A 255 0.38 10.75 17.68
C HIS A 255 0.66 9.55 16.76
N ILE A 256 1.87 9.00 16.82
CA ILE A 256 2.25 7.80 16.10
C ILE A 256 2.60 6.68 17.07
N THR A 257 1.95 5.53 16.90
CA THR A 257 2.39 4.27 17.50
C THR A 257 3.22 3.50 16.48
N VAL A 258 4.44 3.14 16.84
CA VAL A 258 5.34 2.36 15.97
C VAL A 258 5.27 0.90 16.36
N VAL A 259 4.98 0.03 15.39
CA VAL A 259 5.00 -1.43 15.54
C VAL A 259 6.16 -1.98 14.73
N GLU A 260 7.09 -2.66 15.36
CA GLU A 260 8.16 -3.41 14.69
C GLU A 260 7.57 -4.71 14.09
N LEU A 261 7.92 -5.04 12.85
CA LEU A 261 7.33 -6.16 12.09
C LEU A 261 8.30 -7.33 11.93
#